data_37c6a33bc03ee918999927088711efa8
#
_entry.id   37c6a33bc03ee918999927088711efa8
#
_cell.length_a   1.000
_cell.length_b   1.000
_cell.length_c   1.000
_cell.angle_alpha   90.00
_cell.angle_beta   90.00
_cell.angle_gamma   90.00
#
_symmetry.space_group_name_H-M   'P 1'
#
loop_
_entity.id
_entity.type
_entity.pdbx_description
1 polymer ?
#
loop_
_entity_poly.entity_id
_entity_poly.type
_entity_poly.pdbx_seq_one_letter_code
_entity_poly.pdbx_strand_id
1 'polypeptide(L)'
;MRYIKGLTKDTLKLLTRIYKQSKYYQVRQRAHCIQLSYQGYKISELMEIFQVSRNTIYNWFNAWESSKFSGLYNSSGRGRKKLFTVEQEQQIKNWVKETPKNLEKVQEKILREWGNTVSKKTIKRIIKSAYMGWYRIKRRVGGNPLPEFYDKKVKELDKLKEQESTGEIEIRYVDESGFCLIPYIPYAWQERKQKIEIPSQQSKRLNVLGFLTRDNQLEVYTFNCSINSDVVIACIDKFCEKITKKTVLVMDNSSIHQNNFLWNKEQEWAEKGLEIFFLPTYSPHLNIIEILWRFIKYKWLESDAYESYSALVNAVENILKNFGTEYTINFV
;
A
#
# COMPACT_ATOMS: atom_id res chain seq x y z
N MET A 1 46.71 -23.32 38.73
CA MET A 1 45.79 -23.45 37.56
C MET A 1 44.50 -22.74 37.85
N ARG A 2 43.88 -22.07 36.83
CA ARG A 2 42.63 -21.34 37.00
C ARG A 2 41.48 -22.12 36.42
N TYR A 3 40.39 -22.27 37.18
CA TYR A 3 39.13 -22.96 36.80
C TYR A 3 37.97 -22.10 37.21
N ILE A 4 36.87 -22.29 36.50
CA ILE A 4 35.58 -21.69 36.91
C ILE A 4 35.03 -22.54 38.06
N LYS A 5 34.64 -21.91 39.15
CA LYS A 5 34.11 -22.56 40.36
C LYS A 5 32.72 -21.98 40.72
N GLY A 6 32.00 -22.71 41.59
CA GLY A 6 30.78 -22.18 42.21
C GLY A 6 29.58 -22.09 41.26
N LEU A 7 29.48 -22.93 40.21
CA LEU A 7 28.29 -22.99 39.38
C LEU A 7 27.19 -23.82 40.07
N THR A 8 26.01 -23.22 40.19
CA THR A 8 24.82 -23.96 40.69
C THR A 8 24.25 -24.89 39.63
N LYS A 9 23.41 -25.86 40.02
CA LYS A 9 22.73 -26.74 39.08
C LYS A 9 21.91 -25.96 38.03
N ASP A 10 21.26 -24.87 38.43
CA ASP A 10 20.45 -24.04 37.53
C ASP A 10 21.33 -23.24 36.57
N THR A 11 22.47 -22.71 37.03
CA THR A 11 23.46 -22.06 36.18
C THR A 11 23.97 -23.02 35.09
N LEU A 12 24.26 -24.27 35.44
CA LEU A 12 24.68 -25.30 34.48
C LEU A 12 23.58 -25.60 33.45
N LYS A 13 22.32 -25.74 33.88
CA LYS A 13 21.18 -25.93 32.97
C LYS A 13 21.06 -24.77 31.97
N LEU A 14 21.18 -23.54 32.46
CA LEU A 14 21.11 -22.35 31.59
C LEU A 14 22.29 -22.28 30.61
N LEU A 15 23.53 -22.55 31.07
CA LEU A 15 24.69 -22.64 30.20
C LEU A 15 24.52 -23.70 29.11
N THR A 16 23.98 -24.87 29.47
CA THR A 16 23.68 -25.97 28.54
C THR A 16 22.65 -25.51 27.49
N ARG A 17 21.60 -24.82 27.92
CA ARG A 17 20.60 -24.27 27.01
C ARG A 17 21.22 -23.24 26.07
N ILE A 18 22.05 -22.32 26.58
CA ILE A 18 22.73 -21.30 25.77
C ILE A 18 23.67 -21.95 24.76
N TYR A 19 24.46 -22.94 25.19
CA TYR A 19 25.35 -23.69 24.29
C TYR A 19 24.59 -24.37 23.15
N LYS A 20 23.45 -25.01 23.44
CA LYS A 20 22.69 -25.75 22.43
C LYS A 20 21.84 -24.85 21.54
N GLN A 21 21.26 -23.75 22.05
CA GLN A 21 20.18 -23.02 21.42
C GLN A 21 20.53 -21.58 20.99
N SER A 22 21.64 -20.98 21.47
CA SER A 22 21.97 -19.61 21.08
C SER A 22 22.25 -19.50 19.59
N LYS A 23 21.65 -18.51 18.94
CA LYS A 23 21.92 -18.20 17.54
C LYS A 23 23.35 -17.68 17.29
N TYR A 24 24.01 -17.19 18.31
CA TYR A 24 25.35 -16.63 18.20
C TYR A 24 26.41 -17.70 18.49
N TYR A 25 27.19 -18.05 17.49
CA TYR A 25 28.24 -19.06 17.59
C TYR A 25 29.24 -18.76 18.74
N GLN A 26 29.72 -17.53 18.83
CA GLN A 26 30.67 -17.13 19.86
C GLN A 26 30.12 -17.25 21.29
N VAL A 27 28.82 -17.02 21.48
CA VAL A 27 28.16 -17.19 22.78
C VAL A 27 28.06 -18.65 23.14
N ARG A 28 27.78 -19.52 22.15
CA ARG A 28 27.79 -20.97 22.36
C ARG A 28 29.16 -21.47 22.77
N GLN A 29 30.24 -21.05 22.09
CA GLN A 29 31.61 -21.43 22.43
C GLN A 29 31.97 -21.02 23.86
N ARG A 30 31.68 -19.78 24.25
CA ARG A 30 31.98 -19.28 25.60
C ARG A 30 31.20 -20.02 26.67
N ALA A 31 29.90 -20.27 26.48
CA ALA A 31 29.09 -21.04 27.39
C ALA A 31 29.65 -22.45 27.59
N HIS A 32 30.03 -23.12 26.51
CA HIS A 32 30.63 -24.47 26.55
C HIS A 32 31.99 -24.45 27.24
N CYS A 33 32.82 -23.44 26.96
CA CYS A 33 34.12 -23.28 27.62
C CYS A 33 33.99 -23.14 29.15
N ILE A 34 33.04 -22.36 29.63
CA ILE A 34 32.75 -22.21 31.06
C ILE A 34 32.32 -23.54 31.69
N GLN A 35 31.48 -24.33 31.01
CA GLN A 35 31.05 -25.64 31.47
C GLN A 35 32.23 -26.64 31.57
N LEU A 36 33.06 -26.74 30.54
CA LEU A 36 34.21 -27.63 30.51
C LEU A 36 35.22 -27.25 31.58
N SER A 37 35.48 -25.96 31.79
CA SER A 37 36.33 -25.48 32.87
C SER A 37 35.80 -25.88 34.25
N TYR A 38 34.50 -25.84 34.49
CA TYR A 38 33.87 -26.28 35.72
C TYR A 38 33.98 -27.80 35.90
N GLN A 39 34.00 -28.57 34.80
CA GLN A 39 34.23 -30.05 34.80
C GLN A 39 35.68 -30.43 35.04
N GLY A 40 36.62 -29.47 35.14
CA GLY A 40 38.02 -29.71 35.47
C GLY A 40 38.98 -29.71 34.28
N TYR A 41 38.50 -29.35 33.07
CA TYR A 41 39.40 -29.24 31.90
C TYR A 41 40.44 -28.13 32.12
N LYS A 42 41.71 -28.45 31.82
CA LYS A 42 42.83 -27.53 31.93
C LYS A 42 42.76 -26.46 30.81
N ILE A 43 43.38 -25.33 31.04
CA ILE A 43 43.42 -24.22 30.04
C ILE A 43 44.07 -24.69 28.72
N SER A 44 45.09 -25.57 28.78
CA SER A 44 45.71 -26.14 27.56
C SER A 44 44.71 -26.97 26.74
N GLU A 45 43.90 -27.81 27.41
CA GLU A 45 42.88 -28.60 26.76
C GLU A 45 41.76 -27.74 26.15
N LEU A 46 41.34 -26.68 26.86
CA LEU A 46 40.37 -25.72 26.35
C LEU A 46 40.89 -24.93 25.12
N MET A 47 42.18 -24.61 25.10
CA MET A 47 42.83 -23.98 23.92
C MET A 47 42.75 -24.90 22.70
N GLU A 48 43.00 -26.20 22.88
CA GLU A 48 42.92 -27.20 21.81
C GLU A 48 41.49 -27.41 21.33
N ILE A 49 40.52 -27.57 22.26
CA ILE A 49 39.09 -27.76 21.92
C ILE A 49 38.52 -26.59 21.15
N PHE A 50 38.81 -25.35 21.57
CA PHE A 50 38.23 -24.14 20.98
C PHE A 50 39.11 -23.52 19.92
N GLN A 51 40.32 -24.00 19.68
CA GLN A 51 41.31 -23.48 18.72
C GLN A 51 41.55 -21.96 18.93
N VAL A 52 41.79 -21.58 20.20
CA VAL A 52 42.00 -20.18 20.60
C VAL A 52 43.24 -20.04 21.50
N SER A 53 43.75 -18.82 21.58
CA SER A 53 44.88 -18.51 22.44
C SER A 53 44.51 -18.59 23.95
N ARG A 54 45.52 -18.79 24.77
CA ARG A 54 45.39 -18.75 26.25
C ARG A 54 44.74 -17.45 26.71
N ASN A 55 45.11 -16.33 26.15
CA ASN A 55 44.54 -15.03 26.51
C ASN A 55 43.04 -14.94 26.19
N THR A 56 42.59 -15.61 25.11
CA THR A 56 41.16 -15.68 24.79
C THR A 56 40.37 -16.42 25.86
N ILE A 57 40.90 -17.55 26.35
CA ILE A 57 40.26 -18.31 27.44
C ILE A 57 40.21 -17.47 28.72
N TYR A 58 41.32 -16.81 29.09
CA TYR A 58 41.34 -15.90 30.27
C TYR A 58 40.33 -14.77 30.12
N ASN A 59 40.23 -14.15 28.95
CA ASN A 59 39.26 -13.09 28.67
C ASN A 59 37.81 -13.60 28.83
N TRP A 60 37.50 -14.85 28.40
CA TRP A 60 36.20 -15.43 28.60
C TRP A 60 35.89 -15.69 30.06
N PHE A 61 36.88 -16.18 30.83
CA PHE A 61 36.74 -16.36 32.27
C PHE A 61 36.54 -15.04 32.99
N ASN A 62 37.33 -14.02 32.69
CA ASN A 62 37.19 -12.68 33.27
C ASN A 62 35.80 -12.10 32.96
N ALA A 63 35.34 -12.18 31.74
CA ALA A 63 34.02 -11.72 31.35
C ALA A 63 32.91 -12.47 32.09
N TRP A 64 33.06 -13.79 32.26
CA TRP A 64 32.12 -14.59 33.04
C TRP A 64 32.13 -14.21 34.52
N GLU A 65 33.28 -14.08 35.13
CA GLU A 65 33.41 -13.72 36.53
C GLU A 65 32.86 -12.32 36.85
N SER A 66 33.09 -11.37 35.98
CA SER A 66 32.62 -9.96 36.14
C SER A 66 31.12 -9.81 35.82
N SER A 67 30.61 -10.50 34.82
CA SER A 67 29.28 -10.18 34.25
C SER A 67 28.39 -11.39 34.03
N LYS A 68 28.80 -12.59 34.48
CA LYS A 68 28.04 -13.84 34.37
C LYS A 68 27.49 -14.04 32.93
N PHE A 69 26.20 -14.27 32.78
CA PHE A 69 25.58 -14.56 31.48
C PHE A 69 25.73 -13.45 30.47
N SER A 70 25.72 -12.18 30.89
CA SER A 70 25.96 -11.04 29.99
C SER A 70 27.38 -11.01 29.45
N GLY A 71 28.36 -11.52 30.19
CA GLY A 71 29.76 -11.65 29.78
C GLY A 71 29.99 -12.67 28.64
N LEU A 72 29.02 -13.54 28.37
CA LEU A 72 29.05 -14.45 27.22
C LEU A 72 28.83 -13.70 25.90
N TYR A 73 28.19 -12.55 25.93
CA TYR A 73 27.87 -11.75 24.76
C TYR A 73 28.98 -10.75 24.46
N ASN A 74 29.05 -10.30 23.23
CA ASN A 74 29.96 -9.24 22.85
C ASN A 74 29.47 -7.88 23.41
N SER A 75 30.37 -7.08 23.92
CA SER A 75 30.05 -5.71 24.33
C SER A 75 29.53 -4.91 23.14
N SER A 76 28.60 -3.99 23.39
CA SER A 76 28.14 -3.03 22.42
C SER A 76 29.30 -2.16 21.92
N GLY A 77 29.20 -1.64 20.69
CA GLY A 77 30.24 -0.78 20.10
C GLY A 77 31.34 -1.53 19.35
N ARG A 78 31.34 -2.87 19.32
CA ARG A 78 32.23 -3.64 18.44
C ARG A 78 31.67 -3.63 17.01
N GLY A 79 32.27 -2.87 16.15
CA GLY A 79 31.90 -2.81 14.74
C GLY A 79 32.55 -1.62 14.06
N ARG A 80 32.32 -1.49 12.76
CA ARG A 80 32.78 -0.31 12.04
C ARG A 80 32.06 0.91 12.60
N LYS A 81 32.83 1.96 12.94
CA LYS A 81 32.28 3.25 13.39
C LYS A 81 31.24 3.74 12.37
N LYS A 82 30.16 4.32 12.86
CA LYS A 82 29.17 4.95 12.00
C LYS A 82 29.82 6.10 11.22
N LEU A 83 29.49 6.18 9.93
CA LEU A 83 30.03 7.24 9.06
C LEU A 83 29.42 8.60 9.37
N PHE A 84 28.19 8.62 9.89
CA PHE A 84 27.42 9.82 10.19
C PHE A 84 26.97 9.85 11.64
N THR A 85 26.87 11.06 12.20
CA THR A 85 26.24 11.30 13.50
C THR A 85 24.72 11.14 13.41
N VAL A 86 24.02 11.15 14.54
CA VAL A 86 22.56 11.05 14.59
C VAL A 86 21.91 12.24 13.88
N GLU A 87 22.47 13.44 14.07
CA GLU A 87 22.03 14.68 13.45
C GLU A 87 22.20 14.63 11.93
N GLN A 88 23.35 14.14 11.46
CA GLN A 88 23.64 13.95 10.05
C GLN A 88 22.72 12.90 9.42
N GLU A 89 22.45 11.76 10.10
CA GLU A 89 21.48 10.77 9.62
C GLU A 89 20.08 11.38 9.50
N GLN A 90 19.69 12.27 10.44
CA GLN A 90 18.41 12.98 10.37
C GLN A 90 18.36 13.98 9.21
N GLN A 91 19.45 14.70 8.97
CA GLN A 91 19.56 15.63 7.84
C GLN A 91 19.48 14.89 6.48
N ILE A 92 20.13 13.74 6.35
CA ILE A 92 20.00 12.89 5.17
C ILE A 92 18.53 12.48 4.91
N LYS A 93 17.79 12.12 5.97
CA LYS A 93 16.36 11.81 5.86
C LYS A 93 15.54 13.00 5.34
N ASN A 94 15.83 14.20 5.81
CA ASN A 94 15.16 15.41 5.35
C ASN A 94 15.46 15.67 3.87
N TRP A 95 16.70 15.55 3.42
CA TRP A 95 17.06 15.69 2.00
C TRP A 95 16.40 14.64 1.12
N VAL A 96 16.25 13.39 1.61
CA VAL A 96 15.50 12.36 0.87
C VAL A 96 14.01 12.71 0.79
N LYS A 97 13.41 13.33 1.81
CA LYS A 97 12.02 13.80 1.73
C LYS A 97 11.84 14.94 0.72
N GLU A 98 12.82 15.84 0.61
CA GLU A 98 12.81 16.92 -0.39
C GLU A 98 12.98 16.40 -1.82
N THR A 99 13.82 15.37 -2.02
CA THR A 99 14.11 14.80 -3.34
C THR A 99 13.93 13.27 -3.37
N PRO A 100 12.68 12.77 -3.16
CA PRO A 100 12.45 11.36 -2.87
C PRO A 100 12.74 10.40 -4.04
N LYS A 101 12.80 10.91 -5.27
CA LYS A 101 13.08 10.11 -6.47
C LYS A 101 14.57 10.02 -6.81
N ASN A 102 15.40 10.93 -6.32
CA ASN A 102 16.78 11.08 -6.76
C ASN A 102 17.79 11.07 -5.61
N LEU A 103 18.36 9.89 -5.33
CA LEU A 103 19.39 9.76 -4.30
C LEU A 103 20.75 10.33 -4.73
N GLU A 104 21.00 10.61 -6.02
CA GLU A 104 22.22 11.25 -6.50
C GLU A 104 22.33 12.68 -5.97
N LYS A 105 21.22 13.43 -6.05
CA LYS A 105 21.16 14.77 -5.46
C LYS A 105 21.45 14.77 -3.95
N VAL A 106 21.07 13.71 -3.25
CA VAL A 106 21.40 13.56 -1.82
C VAL A 106 22.88 13.26 -1.63
N GLN A 107 23.51 12.45 -2.51
CA GLN A 107 24.95 12.21 -2.49
C GLN A 107 25.74 13.50 -2.73
N GLU A 108 25.31 14.32 -3.68
CA GLU A 108 25.91 15.61 -4.00
C GLU A 108 25.81 16.58 -2.80
N LYS A 109 24.67 16.63 -2.12
CA LYS A 109 24.50 17.43 -0.88
C LYS A 109 25.44 16.95 0.22
N ILE A 110 25.56 15.64 0.45
CA ILE A 110 26.47 15.05 1.44
C ILE A 110 27.92 15.41 1.12
N LEU A 111 28.33 15.31 -0.14
CA LEU A 111 29.67 15.66 -0.58
C LEU A 111 29.95 17.16 -0.37
N ARG A 112 29.02 18.01 -0.76
CA ARG A 112 29.17 19.47 -0.67
C ARG A 112 29.26 19.96 0.78
N GLU A 113 28.41 19.42 1.66
CA GLU A 113 28.31 19.95 3.04
C GLU A 113 29.27 19.28 4.01
N TRP A 114 29.64 18.01 3.78
CA TRP A 114 30.47 17.27 4.73
C TRP A 114 31.73 16.68 4.09
N GLY A 115 31.96 16.86 2.81
CA GLY A 115 33.12 16.31 2.10
C GLY A 115 33.13 14.78 1.99
N ASN A 116 32.05 14.11 2.34
CA ASN A 116 31.98 12.65 2.39
C ASN A 116 31.42 12.06 1.07
N THR A 117 32.18 11.20 0.43
CA THR A 117 31.68 10.41 -0.69
C THR A 117 31.00 9.13 -0.18
N VAL A 118 29.74 8.93 -0.53
CA VAL A 118 28.95 7.79 -0.09
C VAL A 118 28.21 7.10 -1.23
N SER A 119 28.01 5.79 -1.10
CA SER A 119 27.20 5.04 -2.06
C SER A 119 25.69 5.21 -1.80
N LYS A 120 24.87 5.08 -2.86
CA LYS A 120 23.39 4.99 -2.72
C LYS A 120 22.97 3.89 -1.73
N LYS A 121 23.75 2.80 -1.62
CA LYS A 121 23.49 1.70 -0.67
C LYS A 121 23.59 2.16 0.78
N THR A 122 24.54 3.07 1.10
CA THR A 122 24.67 3.67 2.44
C THR A 122 23.46 4.53 2.78
N ILE A 123 23.03 5.40 1.86
CA ILE A 123 21.82 6.23 2.03
C ILE A 123 20.59 5.32 2.21
N LYS A 124 20.40 4.31 1.33
CA LYS A 124 19.28 3.35 1.46
C LYS A 124 19.25 2.64 2.81
N ARG A 125 20.41 2.32 3.42
CA ARG A 125 20.47 1.72 4.75
C ARG A 125 19.98 2.68 5.83
N ILE A 126 20.38 3.96 5.75
CA ILE A 126 19.95 4.99 6.71
C ILE A 126 18.45 5.21 6.62
N ILE A 127 17.88 5.39 5.43
CA ILE A 127 16.44 5.62 5.27
C ILE A 127 15.61 4.40 5.65
N LYS A 128 16.08 3.17 5.38
CA LYS A 128 15.41 1.93 5.83
C LYS A 128 15.39 1.81 7.36
N SER A 129 16.47 2.21 8.06
CA SER A 129 16.48 2.23 9.53
C SER A 129 15.48 3.24 10.12
N ALA A 130 15.03 4.19 9.31
CA ALA A 130 13.98 5.17 9.64
C ALA A 130 12.59 4.74 9.12
N TYR A 131 12.38 3.45 8.83
CA TYR A 131 11.13 2.89 8.31
C TYR A 131 10.65 3.52 7.00
N MET A 132 11.54 4.16 6.23
CA MET A 132 11.21 4.64 4.89
C MET A 132 11.38 3.52 3.87
N GLY A 133 10.41 3.37 2.97
CA GLY A 133 10.41 2.38 1.88
C GLY A 133 10.21 3.05 0.53
N TRP A 134 10.38 2.26 -0.54
CA TRP A 134 10.11 2.69 -1.90
C TRP A 134 8.67 2.30 -2.25
N TYR A 135 7.77 3.30 -2.31
CA TYR A 135 6.35 3.10 -2.58
C TYR A 135 5.92 3.90 -3.80
N ARG A 136 4.82 3.47 -4.44
CA ARG A 136 4.20 4.19 -5.55
C ARG A 136 3.70 5.56 -5.07
N ILE A 137 4.06 6.62 -5.78
CA ILE A 137 3.53 7.95 -5.53
C ILE A 137 2.08 7.97 -6.02
N LYS A 138 1.16 8.29 -5.14
CA LYS A 138 -0.26 8.46 -5.50
C LYS A 138 -0.46 9.88 -6.06
N ARG A 139 -1.20 9.99 -7.16
CA ARG A 139 -1.75 11.28 -7.58
C ARG A 139 -2.81 11.68 -6.55
N ARG A 140 -2.73 12.89 -6.06
CA ARG A 140 -3.80 13.52 -5.30
C ARG A 140 -4.61 14.36 -6.27
N VAL A 141 -5.92 14.24 -6.26
CA VAL A 141 -6.81 15.17 -6.95
C VAL A 141 -6.57 16.55 -6.34
N GLY A 142 -6.36 17.56 -7.19
CA GLY A 142 -6.07 18.92 -6.73
C GLY A 142 -7.28 19.52 -6.03
N GLY A 143 -7.08 20.13 -4.89
CA GLY A 143 -8.12 20.77 -4.07
C GLY A 143 -8.50 19.95 -2.82
N ASN A 144 -8.89 20.67 -1.78
CA ASN A 144 -9.57 20.11 -0.61
C ASN A 144 -10.94 20.78 -0.56
N PRO A 145 -12.03 20.03 -0.35
CA PRO A 145 -13.30 20.63 0.00
C PRO A 145 -13.14 21.43 1.30
N LEU A 146 -13.91 22.49 1.46
CA LEU A 146 -14.00 23.20 2.75
C LEU A 146 -14.47 22.17 3.80
N PRO A 147 -13.76 22.00 4.95
CA PRO A 147 -14.04 20.94 5.90
C PRO A 147 -15.50 20.94 6.38
N GLU A 148 -16.06 22.11 6.72
CA GLU A 148 -17.44 22.25 7.17
C GLU A 148 -18.46 21.79 6.11
N PHE A 149 -18.23 22.15 4.85
CA PHE A 149 -19.10 21.74 3.75
C PHE A 149 -18.99 20.24 3.48
N TYR A 150 -17.78 19.69 3.57
CA TYR A 150 -17.56 18.26 3.44
C TYR A 150 -18.30 17.46 4.52
N ASP A 151 -18.13 17.84 5.79
CA ASP A 151 -18.76 17.14 6.92
C ASP A 151 -20.29 17.22 6.86
N LYS A 152 -20.83 18.37 6.42
CA LYS A 152 -22.26 18.52 6.18
C LYS A 152 -22.76 17.55 5.12
N LYS A 153 -22.10 17.50 3.96
CA LYS A 153 -22.48 16.62 2.85
C LYS A 153 -22.35 15.13 3.19
N VAL A 154 -21.35 14.74 3.96
CA VAL A 154 -21.20 13.37 4.45
C VAL A 154 -22.37 13.00 5.35
N LYS A 155 -22.76 13.87 6.29
CA LYS A 155 -23.92 13.63 7.16
C LYS A 155 -25.25 13.55 6.38
N GLU A 156 -25.40 14.36 5.33
CA GLU A 156 -26.57 14.29 4.43
C GLU A 156 -26.59 12.93 3.68
N LEU A 157 -25.43 12.50 3.14
CA LEU A 157 -25.31 11.21 2.47
C LEU A 157 -25.60 10.03 3.42
N ASP A 158 -25.14 10.11 4.66
CA ASP A 158 -25.38 9.06 5.66
C ASP A 158 -26.88 8.95 6.02
N LYS A 159 -27.60 10.07 6.10
CA LYS A 159 -29.06 10.05 6.25
C LYS A 159 -29.78 9.40 5.06
N LEU A 160 -29.30 9.68 3.83
CA LEU A 160 -29.87 9.01 2.64
C LEU A 160 -29.64 7.49 2.70
N LYS A 161 -28.45 7.05 3.16
CA LYS A 161 -28.16 5.61 3.35
C LYS A 161 -29.06 4.98 4.43
N GLU A 162 -29.41 5.71 5.49
CA GLU A 162 -30.37 5.25 6.48
C GLU A 162 -31.75 5.07 5.86
N GLN A 163 -32.24 6.03 5.08
CA GLN A 163 -33.51 5.91 4.35
C GLN A 163 -33.49 4.79 3.30
N GLU A 164 -32.37 4.55 2.63
CA GLU A 164 -32.19 3.39 1.75
C GLU A 164 -32.33 2.09 2.52
N SER A 165 -31.72 1.98 3.71
CA SER A 165 -31.77 0.78 4.57
C SER A 165 -33.18 0.47 5.08
N THR A 166 -34.03 1.47 5.26
CA THR A 166 -35.45 1.32 5.61
C THR A 166 -36.33 1.01 4.39
N GLY A 167 -35.79 1.09 3.18
CA GLY A 167 -36.52 0.86 1.95
C GLY A 167 -37.34 2.05 1.45
N GLU A 168 -37.25 3.23 2.08
CA GLU A 168 -37.96 4.45 1.69
C GLU A 168 -37.52 4.98 0.34
N ILE A 169 -36.22 4.90 0.05
CA ILE A 169 -35.62 5.37 -1.20
C ILE A 169 -34.72 4.30 -1.80
N GLU A 170 -34.33 4.50 -3.05
CA GLU A 170 -33.23 3.79 -3.72
C GLU A 170 -32.08 4.76 -4.00
N ILE A 171 -30.84 4.38 -3.72
CA ILE A 171 -29.67 5.18 -4.08
C ILE A 171 -28.99 4.58 -5.31
N ARG A 172 -28.75 5.40 -6.33
CA ARG A 172 -27.93 5.06 -7.50
C ARG A 172 -26.71 5.97 -7.57
N TYR A 173 -25.55 5.39 -7.56
CA TYR A 173 -24.27 6.09 -7.73
C TYR A 173 -23.95 6.18 -9.21
N VAL A 174 -23.74 7.41 -9.70
CA VAL A 174 -23.57 7.71 -11.11
C VAL A 174 -22.19 8.27 -11.37
N ASP A 175 -21.54 7.79 -12.42
CA ASP A 175 -20.24 8.30 -12.88
C ASP A 175 -19.93 7.79 -14.29
N GLU A 176 -18.99 8.49 -14.97
CA GLU A 176 -18.50 8.10 -16.28
C GLU A 176 -17.11 7.42 -16.16
N SER A 177 -16.89 6.43 -17.00
CA SER A 177 -15.58 5.83 -17.17
C SER A 177 -15.22 5.60 -18.62
N GLY A 178 -13.94 5.82 -18.95
CA GLY A 178 -13.45 5.53 -20.29
C GLY A 178 -12.44 4.40 -20.30
N PHE A 179 -12.53 3.58 -21.36
CA PHE A 179 -11.64 2.44 -21.59
C PHE A 179 -10.95 2.61 -22.95
N CYS A 180 -9.65 2.35 -23.00
CA CYS A 180 -8.82 2.48 -24.20
C CYS A 180 -7.71 1.41 -24.21
N LEU A 181 -7.01 1.24 -25.33
CA LEU A 181 -5.95 0.24 -25.48
C LEU A 181 -4.66 0.55 -24.72
N ILE A 182 -4.71 1.48 -23.76
CA ILE A 182 -3.59 1.69 -22.84
C ILE A 182 -3.86 0.84 -21.60
N PRO A 183 -3.14 -0.27 -21.42
CA PRO A 183 -3.42 -1.20 -20.33
C PRO A 183 -3.17 -0.56 -18.97
N TYR A 184 -4.08 -0.79 -18.04
CA TYR A 184 -3.96 -0.37 -16.66
C TYR A 184 -3.24 -1.41 -15.77
N ILE A 185 -2.80 -2.55 -16.35
CA ILE A 185 -2.23 -3.69 -15.63
C ILE A 185 -0.77 -3.41 -15.31
N PRO A 186 -0.42 -3.12 -14.05
CA PRO A 186 0.97 -2.86 -13.70
C PRO A 186 1.76 -4.13 -13.40
N TYR A 187 1.12 -5.28 -13.09
CA TYR A 187 1.78 -6.50 -12.64
C TYR A 187 1.03 -7.76 -13.07
N ALA A 188 1.78 -8.77 -13.54
CA ALA A 188 1.28 -10.11 -13.82
C ALA A 188 2.31 -11.17 -13.38
N TRP A 189 1.84 -12.39 -13.10
CA TRP A 189 2.72 -13.53 -12.91
C TRP A 189 3.35 -13.90 -14.26
N GLN A 190 4.66 -13.98 -14.30
CA GLN A 190 5.42 -14.30 -15.50
C GLN A 190 6.71 -15.03 -15.14
N GLU A 191 7.24 -15.82 -16.06
CA GLU A 191 8.51 -16.51 -15.87
C GLU A 191 9.66 -15.52 -15.68
N ARG A 192 10.66 -15.90 -14.88
CA ARG A 192 11.85 -15.07 -14.71
C ARG A 192 12.55 -14.84 -16.06
N LYS A 193 12.81 -13.57 -16.37
CA LYS A 193 13.43 -13.09 -17.63
C LYS A 193 12.50 -13.05 -18.85
N GLN A 194 11.27 -13.49 -18.77
CA GLN A 194 10.26 -13.24 -19.79
C GLN A 194 9.44 -12.00 -19.39
N LYS A 195 9.00 -11.25 -20.39
CA LYS A 195 8.11 -10.10 -20.20
C LYS A 195 6.86 -10.31 -21.04
N ILE A 196 5.72 -10.23 -20.42
CA ILE A 196 4.46 -10.15 -21.14
C ILE A 196 4.39 -8.74 -21.73
N GLU A 197 4.38 -8.64 -23.05
CA GLU A 197 4.27 -7.40 -23.79
C GLU A 197 2.83 -7.24 -24.26
N ILE A 198 2.20 -6.16 -23.87
CA ILE A 198 0.85 -5.80 -24.29
C ILE A 198 1.00 -4.63 -25.27
N PRO A 199 0.41 -4.73 -26.48
CA PRO A 199 0.44 -3.62 -27.43
C PRO A 199 -0.17 -2.37 -26.81
N SER A 200 0.58 -1.26 -26.81
CA SER A 200 0.06 0.04 -26.39
C SER A 200 -0.13 0.88 -27.63
N GLN A 201 -1.36 1.07 -28.05
CA GLN A 201 -1.72 1.87 -29.21
C GLN A 201 -2.64 3.01 -28.82
N GLN A 202 -2.52 4.14 -29.51
CA GLN A 202 -3.60 5.13 -29.46
C GLN A 202 -4.85 4.52 -30.09
N SER A 203 -5.91 4.47 -29.32
CA SER A 203 -7.18 3.91 -29.77
C SER A 203 -8.31 4.90 -29.52
N LYS A 204 -9.44 4.61 -30.18
CA LYS A 204 -10.74 5.15 -29.77
C LYS A 204 -10.97 4.80 -28.30
N ARG A 205 -11.76 5.60 -27.62
CA ARG A 205 -12.15 5.39 -26.24
C ARG A 205 -13.60 4.95 -26.18
N LEU A 206 -13.85 3.83 -25.54
CA LEU A 206 -15.19 3.46 -25.13
C LEU A 206 -15.51 4.22 -23.85
N ASN A 207 -16.57 5.03 -23.88
CA ASN A 207 -17.05 5.74 -22.69
C ASN A 207 -18.31 5.02 -22.18
N VAL A 208 -18.41 4.91 -20.88
CA VAL A 208 -19.50 4.22 -20.17
C VAL A 208 -20.05 5.16 -19.12
N LEU A 209 -21.35 5.37 -19.09
CA LEU A 209 -22.08 5.99 -18.01
C LEU A 209 -22.82 4.91 -17.25
N GLY A 210 -22.62 4.80 -15.94
CA GLY A 210 -23.20 3.76 -15.11
C GLY A 210 -24.03 4.32 -13.96
N PHE A 211 -25.07 3.56 -13.58
CA PHE A 211 -25.97 3.80 -12.45
C PHE A 211 -25.95 2.57 -11.56
N LEU A 212 -25.25 2.63 -10.44
CA LEU A 212 -24.92 1.49 -9.58
C LEU A 212 -25.61 1.57 -8.22
N THR A 213 -26.24 0.46 -7.78
CA THR A 213 -26.66 0.28 -6.39
C THR A 213 -25.60 -0.47 -5.56
N ARG A 214 -25.76 -0.44 -4.24
CA ARG A 214 -24.93 -1.25 -3.33
C ARG A 214 -25.15 -2.74 -3.47
N ASP A 215 -26.33 -3.16 -3.97
CA ASP A 215 -26.71 -4.56 -4.16
C ASP A 215 -26.26 -5.11 -5.52
N ASN A 216 -25.26 -4.47 -6.16
CA ASN A 216 -24.71 -4.85 -7.46
C ASN A 216 -25.74 -4.81 -8.63
N GLN A 217 -26.78 -3.99 -8.54
CA GLN A 217 -27.60 -3.69 -9.70
C GLN A 217 -26.95 -2.56 -10.48
N LEU A 218 -26.78 -2.76 -11.78
CA LEU A 218 -26.11 -1.82 -12.66
C LEU A 218 -26.94 -1.58 -13.92
N GLU A 219 -27.24 -0.33 -14.19
CA GLU A 219 -27.69 0.12 -15.50
C GLU A 219 -26.57 0.90 -16.16
N VAL A 220 -26.30 0.63 -17.44
CA VAL A 220 -25.18 1.24 -18.15
C VAL A 220 -25.58 1.68 -19.56
N TYR A 221 -24.91 2.72 -20.03
CA TYR A 221 -24.95 3.20 -21.38
C TYR A 221 -23.52 3.32 -21.91
N THR A 222 -23.26 2.73 -23.09
CA THR A 222 -21.94 2.72 -23.72
C THR A 222 -21.90 3.62 -24.94
N PHE A 223 -20.81 4.36 -25.12
CA PHE A 223 -20.66 5.36 -26.18
C PHE A 223 -19.28 5.29 -26.82
N ASN A 224 -19.23 5.38 -28.15
CA ASN A 224 -17.98 5.55 -28.91
C ASN A 224 -17.57 7.03 -29.10
N CYS A 225 -18.34 7.95 -28.54
CA CYS A 225 -18.10 9.39 -28.56
C CYS A 225 -17.91 9.94 -27.12
N SER A 226 -17.52 11.19 -27.00
CA SER A 226 -17.41 11.86 -25.70
C SER A 226 -18.79 12.01 -25.07
N ILE A 227 -18.87 11.76 -23.76
CA ILE A 227 -20.05 12.06 -22.95
C ILE A 227 -20.02 13.54 -22.61
N ASN A 228 -21.06 14.26 -22.95
CA ASN A 228 -21.31 15.65 -22.57
C ASN A 228 -22.58 15.74 -21.70
N SER A 229 -22.92 16.93 -21.23
CA SER A 229 -24.10 17.15 -20.39
C SER A 229 -25.41 16.68 -21.05
N ASP A 230 -25.56 16.85 -22.35
CA ASP A 230 -26.79 16.45 -23.06
C ASP A 230 -26.95 14.93 -23.07
N VAL A 231 -25.84 14.19 -23.25
CA VAL A 231 -25.83 12.73 -23.18
C VAL A 231 -26.18 12.26 -21.76
N VAL A 232 -25.65 12.90 -20.73
CA VAL A 232 -25.97 12.59 -19.33
C VAL A 232 -27.46 12.81 -19.06
N ILE A 233 -28.00 13.95 -19.47
CA ILE A 233 -29.44 14.29 -19.33
C ILE A 233 -30.29 13.25 -20.03
N ALA A 234 -29.99 12.89 -21.27
CA ALA A 234 -30.76 11.90 -22.03
C ALA A 234 -30.71 10.52 -21.35
N CYS A 235 -29.60 10.14 -20.75
CA CYS A 235 -29.50 8.88 -20.00
C CYS A 235 -30.33 8.92 -18.71
N ILE A 236 -30.31 10.07 -17.99
CA ILE A 236 -31.14 10.24 -16.79
C ILE A 236 -32.62 10.26 -17.16
N ASP A 237 -33.04 10.93 -18.23
CA ASP A 237 -34.42 10.90 -18.74
C ASP A 237 -34.89 9.47 -19.01
N LYS A 238 -34.05 8.67 -19.71
CA LYS A 238 -34.36 7.28 -19.97
C LYS A 238 -34.37 6.41 -18.73
N PHE A 239 -33.50 6.68 -17.76
CA PHE A 239 -33.50 6.00 -16.47
C PHE A 239 -34.78 6.33 -15.68
N CYS A 240 -35.23 7.60 -15.68
CA CYS A 240 -36.44 8.04 -15.03
C CYS A 240 -37.71 7.30 -15.49
N GLU A 241 -37.76 6.84 -16.74
CA GLU A 241 -38.91 6.07 -17.24
C GLU A 241 -39.07 4.69 -16.56
N LYS A 242 -38.02 4.21 -15.93
CA LYS A 242 -37.96 2.86 -15.34
C LYS A 242 -38.07 2.85 -13.82
N ILE A 243 -37.95 4.00 -13.17
CA ILE A 243 -37.99 4.07 -11.70
C ILE A 243 -39.41 3.75 -11.20
N THR A 244 -39.47 2.96 -10.15
CA THR A 244 -40.75 2.52 -9.52
C THR A 244 -40.94 3.03 -8.11
N LYS A 245 -39.88 3.60 -7.52
CA LYS A 245 -39.87 4.21 -6.22
C LYS A 245 -38.99 5.46 -6.18
N LYS A 246 -39.11 6.27 -5.13
CA LYS A 246 -38.27 7.44 -4.94
C LYS A 246 -36.79 7.06 -5.04
N THR A 247 -36.06 7.68 -5.96
CA THR A 247 -34.67 7.35 -6.29
C THR A 247 -33.77 8.59 -6.12
N VAL A 248 -32.63 8.43 -5.51
CA VAL A 248 -31.62 9.48 -5.36
C VAL A 248 -30.38 9.12 -6.19
N LEU A 249 -30.04 9.96 -7.16
CA LEU A 249 -28.81 9.85 -7.92
C LEU A 249 -27.67 10.56 -7.18
N VAL A 250 -26.68 9.82 -6.74
CA VAL A 250 -25.45 10.35 -6.12
C VAL A 250 -24.40 10.53 -7.20
N MET A 251 -24.05 11.79 -7.49
CA MET A 251 -23.11 12.17 -8.57
C MET A 251 -21.97 13.00 -8.05
N ASP A 252 -20.84 12.99 -8.75
CA ASP A 252 -19.77 13.94 -8.46
C ASP A 252 -20.15 15.36 -8.91
N ASN A 253 -19.46 16.34 -8.34
CA ASN A 253 -19.70 17.76 -8.65
C ASN A 253 -18.77 18.22 -9.77
N SER A 254 -18.76 17.52 -10.90
CA SER A 254 -17.98 17.89 -12.09
C SER A 254 -18.63 19.02 -12.89
N SER A 255 -17.85 19.70 -13.73
CA SER A 255 -18.35 20.78 -14.59
C SER A 255 -19.41 20.30 -15.60
N ILE A 256 -19.40 19.03 -15.96
CA ILE A 256 -20.40 18.42 -16.85
C ILE A 256 -21.77 18.36 -16.15
N HIS A 257 -21.75 18.20 -14.81
CA HIS A 257 -22.95 18.10 -13.99
C HIS A 257 -23.46 19.46 -13.45
N GLN A 258 -22.74 20.56 -13.69
CA GLN A 258 -23.12 21.93 -13.25
C GLN A 258 -23.74 22.78 -14.34
N ASN A 259 -24.25 22.21 -15.42
CA ASN A 259 -24.82 22.96 -16.52
C ASN A 259 -26.26 23.44 -16.17
N ASN A 260 -26.62 24.64 -16.57
CA ASN A 260 -27.96 25.21 -16.37
C ASN A 260 -29.08 24.32 -16.93
N PHE A 261 -28.80 23.46 -17.92
CA PHE A 261 -29.76 22.49 -18.45
C PHE A 261 -30.12 21.39 -17.45
N LEU A 262 -29.20 20.95 -16.63
CA LEU A 262 -29.47 19.97 -15.55
C LEU A 262 -30.42 20.58 -14.49
N TRP A 263 -30.19 21.85 -14.12
CA TRP A 263 -31.05 22.57 -13.16
C TRP A 263 -32.47 22.72 -13.66
N ASN A 264 -32.65 22.97 -14.96
CA ASN A 264 -33.99 23.09 -15.58
C ASN A 264 -34.76 21.75 -15.62
N LYS A 265 -34.06 20.64 -15.61
CA LYS A 265 -34.64 19.29 -15.58
C LYS A 265 -34.92 18.75 -14.18
N GLU A 266 -34.29 19.32 -13.16
CA GLU A 266 -34.37 18.81 -11.76
C GLU A 266 -35.82 18.78 -11.27
N GLN A 267 -36.63 19.78 -11.62
CA GLN A 267 -38.04 19.80 -11.25
C GLN A 267 -38.86 18.73 -11.95
N GLU A 268 -38.62 18.50 -13.24
CA GLU A 268 -39.27 17.43 -14.01
C GLU A 268 -38.92 16.03 -13.45
N TRP A 269 -37.65 15.83 -13.06
CA TRP A 269 -37.20 14.58 -12.46
C TRP A 269 -37.76 14.39 -11.04
N ALA A 270 -37.86 15.44 -10.25
CA ALA A 270 -38.46 15.41 -8.92
C ALA A 270 -39.93 15.00 -8.96
N GLU A 271 -40.70 15.48 -9.94
CA GLU A 271 -42.09 15.08 -10.18
C GLU A 271 -42.23 13.58 -10.50
N LYS A 272 -41.20 13.00 -11.11
CA LYS A 272 -41.11 11.55 -11.39
C LYS A 272 -40.52 10.75 -10.23
N GLY A 273 -40.18 11.39 -9.11
CA GLY A 273 -39.61 10.74 -7.92
C GLY A 273 -38.11 10.55 -7.96
N LEU A 274 -37.37 11.31 -8.79
CA LEU A 274 -35.93 11.27 -8.87
C LEU A 274 -35.32 12.57 -8.34
N GLU A 275 -34.40 12.46 -7.41
CA GLU A 275 -33.63 13.55 -6.84
C GLU A 275 -32.15 13.39 -7.14
N ILE A 276 -31.43 14.50 -7.29
CA ILE A 276 -29.97 14.47 -7.49
C ILE A 276 -29.28 14.94 -6.21
N PHE A 277 -28.30 14.16 -5.74
CA PHE A 277 -27.43 14.51 -4.65
C PHE A 277 -25.99 14.67 -5.15
N PHE A 278 -25.49 15.91 -5.15
CA PHE A 278 -24.11 16.18 -5.52
C PHE A 278 -23.16 15.96 -4.34
N LEU A 279 -22.14 15.13 -4.58
CA LEU A 279 -21.03 14.90 -3.65
C LEU A 279 -20.18 16.16 -3.48
N PRO A 280 -19.46 16.31 -2.37
CA PRO A 280 -18.46 17.36 -2.21
C PRO A 280 -17.40 17.27 -3.32
N THR A 281 -16.93 18.42 -3.79
CA THR A 281 -15.82 18.46 -4.75
C THR A 281 -14.61 17.68 -4.24
N TYR A 282 -13.87 17.03 -5.15
CA TYR A 282 -12.67 16.24 -4.84
C TYR A 282 -12.89 15.05 -3.89
N SER A 283 -14.07 14.47 -3.87
CA SER A 283 -14.44 13.37 -2.96
C SER A 283 -14.85 12.06 -3.68
N PRO A 284 -14.06 11.55 -4.64
CA PRO A 284 -14.41 10.35 -5.41
C PRO A 284 -14.54 9.10 -4.53
N HIS A 285 -13.93 9.10 -3.36
CA HIS A 285 -14.03 7.99 -2.40
C HIS A 285 -15.44 7.81 -1.81
N LEU A 286 -16.30 8.81 -1.91
CA LEU A 286 -17.71 8.73 -1.53
C LEU A 286 -18.59 8.15 -2.63
N ASN A 287 -18.12 8.09 -3.87
CA ASN A 287 -18.84 7.50 -5.00
C ASN A 287 -18.43 6.04 -5.20
N ILE A 288 -19.27 5.10 -4.79
CA ILE A 288 -18.93 3.67 -4.83
C ILE A 288 -18.73 3.12 -6.26
N ILE A 289 -19.30 3.74 -7.28
CA ILE A 289 -19.12 3.30 -8.68
C ILE A 289 -17.66 3.42 -9.14
N GLU A 290 -16.87 4.29 -8.52
CA GLU A 290 -15.43 4.37 -8.75
C GLU A 290 -14.71 3.06 -8.37
N ILE A 291 -15.27 2.30 -7.41
CA ILE A 291 -14.77 0.99 -7.04
C ILE A 291 -15.02 0.01 -8.18
N LEU A 292 -16.21 0.04 -8.82
CA LEU A 292 -16.53 -0.77 -9.98
C LEU A 292 -15.55 -0.49 -11.13
N TRP A 293 -15.34 0.78 -11.49
CA TRP A 293 -14.39 1.16 -12.54
C TRP A 293 -12.97 0.68 -12.27
N ARG A 294 -12.56 0.72 -11.02
CA ARG A 294 -11.25 0.20 -10.59
C ARG A 294 -11.18 -1.32 -10.73
N PHE A 295 -12.24 -2.07 -10.36
CA PHE A 295 -12.27 -3.52 -10.52
C PHE A 295 -12.22 -3.91 -12.00
N ILE A 296 -12.99 -3.28 -12.86
CA ILE A 296 -12.94 -3.53 -14.30
C ILE A 296 -11.52 -3.28 -14.83
N LYS A 297 -10.94 -2.10 -14.57
CA LYS A 297 -9.66 -1.67 -15.13
C LYS A 297 -8.45 -2.44 -14.62
N TYR A 298 -8.47 -2.93 -13.38
CA TYR A 298 -7.27 -3.49 -12.74
C TYR A 298 -7.40 -4.97 -12.37
N LYS A 299 -8.60 -5.55 -12.43
CA LYS A 299 -8.81 -6.90 -11.95
C LYS A 299 -9.52 -7.80 -12.95
N TRP A 300 -10.52 -7.30 -13.67
CA TRP A 300 -11.37 -8.13 -14.51
C TRP A 300 -11.04 -8.08 -16.00
N LEU A 301 -10.44 -6.98 -16.50
CA LEU A 301 -9.94 -6.95 -17.88
C LEU A 301 -8.62 -7.71 -17.96
N GLU A 302 -8.62 -8.80 -18.68
CA GLU A 302 -7.47 -9.63 -18.96
C GLU A 302 -6.60 -9.03 -20.09
N SER A 303 -5.41 -9.56 -20.30
CA SER A 303 -4.43 -9.02 -21.26
C SER A 303 -4.89 -9.10 -22.72
N ASP A 304 -5.66 -10.12 -23.09
CA ASP A 304 -6.21 -10.33 -24.42
C ASP A 304 -7.25 -9.27 -24.83
N ALA A 305 -7.93 -8.67 -23.85
CA ALA A 305 -8.82 -7.53 -24.10
C ALA A 305 -8.10 -6.33 -24.76
N TYR A 306 -6.78 -6.23 -24.63
CA TYR A 306 -5.99 -5.13 -25.18
C TYR A 306 -5.40 -5.41 -26.58
N GLU A 307 -5.68 -6.57 -27.18
CA GLU A 307 -5.18 -6.93 -28.54
C GLU A 307 -5.81 -6.06 -29.63
N SER A 308 -7.07 -5.67 -29.46
CA SER A 308 -7.76 -4.78 -30.42
C SER A 308 -8.87 -3.98 -29.73
N TYR A 309 -9.28 -2.88 -30.36
CA TYR A 309 -10.38 -2.07 -29.83
C TYR A 309 -11.71 -2.86 -29.75
N SER A 310 -11.98 -3.72 -30.71
CA SER A 310 -13.16 -4.60 -30.67
C SER A 310 -13.08 -5.62 -29.54
N ALA A 311 -11.90 -6.20 -29.28
CA ALA A 311 -11.69 -7.09 -28.16
C ALA A 311 -11.95 -6.38 -26.83
N LEU A 312 -11.44 -5.14 -26.70
CA LEU A 312 -11.66 -4.32 -25.50
C LEU A 312 -13.16 -4.02 -25.28
N VAL A 313 -13.86 -3.58 -26.33
CA VAL A 313 -15.31 -3.31 -26.26
C VAL A 313 -16.07 -4.57 -25.82
N ASN A 314 -15.83 -5.68 -26.48
CA ASN A 314 -16.49 -6.96 -26.16
C ASN A 314 -16.23 -7.40 -24.72
N ALA A 315 -14.97 -7.28 -24.24
CA ALA A 315 -14.61 -7.65 -22.87
C ALA A 315 -15.30 -6.75 -21.85
N VAL A 316 -15.29 -5.42 -22.07
CA VAL A 316 -15.96 -4.47 -21.17
C VAL A 316 -17.47 -4.72 -21.15
N GLU A 317 -18.12 -4.86 -22.31
CA GLU A 317 -19.57 -5.11 -22.41
C GLU A 317 -19.96 -6.45 -21.77
N ASN A 318 -19.14 -7.48 -21.93
CA ASN A 318 -19.36 -8.77 -21.26
C ASN A 318 -19.30 -8.64 -19.73
N ILE A 319 -18.32 -7.92 -19.19
CA ILE A 319 -18.21 -7.67 -17.74
C ILE A 319 -19.45 -6.90 -17.25
N LEU A 320 -19.82 -5.81 -17.96
CA LEU A 320 -20.96 -4.96 -17.59
C LEU A 320 -22.28 -5.74 -17.61
N LYS A 321 -22.48 -6.59 -18.60
CA LYS A 321 -23.68 -7.42 -18.76
C LYS A 321 -23.82 -8.47 -17.66
N ASN A 322 -22.70 -9.03 -17.21
CA ASN A 322 -22.67 -10.11 -16.20
C ASN A 322 -22.36 -9.54 -14.79
N PHE A 323 -22.37 -8.23 -14.62
CA PHE A 323 -22.24 -7.61 -13.31
C PHE A 323 -23.50 -7.89 -12.46
N GLY A 324 -23.29 -8.21 -11.19
CA GLY A 324 -24.32 -8.65 -10.26
C GLY A 324 -24.56 -10.17 -10.26
N THR A 325 -23.94 -10.91 -11.20
CA THR A 325 -23.99 -12.37 -11.28
C THR A 325 -22.60 -12.99 -11.20
N GLU A 326 -21.84 -12.95 -12.29
CA GLU A 326 -20.44 -13.44 -12.32
C GLU A 326 -19.47 -12.47 -11.67
N TYR A 327 -19.69 -11.17 -11.87
CA TYR A 327 -18.85 -10.09 -11.33
C TYR A 327 -19.60 -9.38 -10.22
N THR A 328 -19.15 -9.54 -9.00
CA THR A 328 -19.77 -8.91 -7.82
C THR A 328 -18.74 -8.16 -6.97
N ILE A 329 -19.18 -7.12 -6.28
CA ILE A 329 -18.37 -6.34 -5.36
C ILE A 329 -19.10 -6.26 -4.02
N ASN A 330 -18.41 -6.57 -2.94
CA ASN A 330 -18.93 -6.31 -1.61
C ASN A 330 -18.59 -4.85 -1.23
N PHE A 331 -19.61 -3.99 -1.26
CA PHE A 331 -19.51 -2.59 -0.87
C PHE A 331 -19.71 -2.48 0.63
N VAL A 332 -18.62 -2.47 1.39
CA VAL A 332 -18.61 -2.30 2.86
C VAL A 332 -18.59 -0.84 3.24
#